data_d535c8f312b558771322b32dc76601f2
#
_entry.id   d535c8f312b558771322b32dc76601f2
#
_cell.length_a   1.000
_cell.length_b   1.000
_cell.length_c   1.000
_cell.angle_alpha   90.00
_cell.angle_beta   90.00
_cell.angle_gamma   90.00
#
_symmetry.space_group_name_H-M   'P 1'
#
loop_
_entity.id
_entity.type
_entity.pdbx_description
1 polymer ?
#
loop_
_entity_poly.entity_id
_entity_poly.type
_entity_poly.pdbx_seq_one_letter_code
_entity_poly.pdbx_strand_id
1 'polypeptide(L)'
;TPIRIRGAGTASTDCNANSSGTLVDTTGLDRIINIETYNHTVKVEAGVRLGTLVNALAEQGLELIGNHDQMERTVGGAIASPCIGACIGEQAAYLSTQVISLKVVTATGQLMTVSEKQKHLLNAFRLSYGLLGVIYEIGLRVRPVATFSASHRSLSVDTFADVASRLARRDVGLKFYVLPHIDRVYLDLRRYESTPGNAYGAGWKIKDWGESTVLPHVFKSLNRVLPIPSVKYRLMDSLTAATHGLVNTRLVRNGNNVTATGARKRRKPRNLLKSTWCFPASDFSVVIKAYREFCIDTLEQSGYRTDLPAVGYRIGQDVSAILSPSFDEPLIALQTTSTQEKGWEDFIIDLAQFAENWGGTPMFSESRALRAEYG
;
A
#
# COMPACT_ATOMS: atom_id res chain seq x y z
N THR A 1 -7.31 25.00 19.88
CA THR A 1 -6.14 24.13 19.74
C THR A 1 -6.36 23.19 18.55
N PRO A 2 -5.43 23.04 17.61
CA PRO A 2 -5.58 22.12 16.50
C PRO A 2 -5.69 20.69 17.02
N ILE A 3 -6.61 19.90 16.43
CA ILE A 3 -6.81 18.49 16.76
C ILE A 3 -6.28 17.66 15.60
N ARG A 4 -5.52 16.63 15.91
CA ARG A 4 -5.09 15.61 14.95
C ARG A 4 -5.54 14.23 15.41
N ILE A 5 -5.89 13.37 14.46
CA ILE A 5 -6.37 12.03 14.73
C ILE A 5 -5.26 11.05 14.36
N ARG A 6 -5.00 10.08 15.24
CA ARG A 6 -4.03 9.02 15.02
C ARG A 6 -4.68 7.66 15.26
N GLY A 7 -4.51 6.76 14.29
CA GLY A 7 -4.73 5.34 14.46
C GLY A 7 -3.44 4.63 14.86
N ALA A 8 -3.05 3.58 14.14
CA ALA A 8 -1.85 2.80 14.44
C ALA A 8 -0.50 3.54 14.26
N GLY A 9 -0.48 4.78 13.80
CA GLY A 9 0.74 5.55 13.58
C GLY A 9 1.64 4.97 12.48
N THR A 10 1.06 4.38 11.43
CA THR A 10 1.80 3.71 10.35
C THR A 10 2.19 4.63 9.20
N ALA A 11 1.74 5.89 9.22
CA ALA A 11 2.19 6.89 8.26
C ALA A 11 3.70 7.11 8.39
N SER A 12 4.39 7.31 7.27
CA SER A 12 5.82 7.65 7.25
C SER A 12 6.07 9.17 7.29
N THR A 13 5.00 9.96 7.27
CA THR A 13 5.02 11.42 7.40
C THR A 13 4.42 11.86 8.73
N ASP A 14 4.55 13.15 9.04
CA ASP A 14 3.99 13.75 10.25
C ASP A 14 2.51 14.14 10.11
N CYS A 15 1.81 13.64 9.08
CA CYS A 15 0.39 13.97 8.85
C CYS A 15 -0.52 13.58 10.03
N ASN A 16 -0.09 12.67 10.88
CA ASN A 16 -0.77 12.23 12.11
C ASN A 16 -0.06 12.66 13.39
N ALA A 17 0.90 13.58 13.30
CA ALA A 17 1.57 14.19 14.43
C ALA A 17 1.00 15.58 14.73
N ASN A 18 1.18 16.05 15.95
CA ASN A 18 0.76 17.37 16.36
C ASN A 18 1.77 17.93 17.39
N SER A 19 2.52 18.94 16.99
CA SER A 19 3.56 19.55 17.82
C SER A 19 2.99 20.55 18.86
N SER A 20 1.77 21.09 18.63
CA SER A 20 1.24 22.20 19.45
C SER A 20 -0.26 22.09 19.75
N GLY A 21 -0.84 20.88 19.63
CA GLY A 21 -2.28 20.68 19.82
C GLY A 21 -2.63 19.37 20.50
N THR A 22 -3.88 18.95 20.34
CA THR A 22 -4.41 17.71 20.90
C THR A 22 -4.29 16.57 19.87
N LEU A 23 -3.68 15.47 20.29
CA LEU A 23 -3.66 14.23 19.53
C LEU A 23 -4.74 13.28 20.06
N VAL A 24 -5.70 12.92 19.21
CA VAL A 24 -6.74 11.94 19.52
C VAL A 24 -6.31 10.58 19.02
N ASP A 25 -5.95 9.67 19.94
CA ASP A 25 -5.59 8.29 19.62
C ASP A 25 -6.85 7.42 19.58
N THR A 26 -7.15 6.85 18.43
CA THR A 26 -8.34 6.02 18.21
C THR A 26 -8.08 4.53 18.38
N THR A 27 -6.87 4.12 18.75
CA THR A 27 -6.51 2.68 18.85
C THR A 27 -7.27 1.93 19.94
N GLY A 28 -7.85 2.63 20.94
CA GLY A 28 -8.73 2.06 21.95
C GLY A 28 -10.16 1.77 21.45
N LEU A 29 -10.54 2.24 20.26
CA LEU A 29 -11.81 1.94 19.59
C LEU A 29 -11.61 0.69 18.71
N ASP A 30 -11.47 -0.49 19.28
CA ASP A 30 -10.97 -1.69 18.58
C ASP A 30 -11.97 -2.86 18.51
N ARG A 31 -13.26 -2.59 18.72
CA ARG A 31 -14.32 -3.61 18.66
C ARG A 31 -14.82 -3.83 17.23
N ILE A 32 -14.96 -5.11 16.84
CA ILE A 32 -15.77 -5.54 15.73
C ILE A 32 -17.21 -5.62 16.25
N ILE A 33 -18.08 -4.70 15.81
CA ILE A 33 -19.42 -4.52 16.38
C ILE A 33 -20.37 -5.59 15.87
N ASN A 34 -20.37 -5.83 14.55
CA ASN A 34 -21.24 -6.81 13.92
C ASN A 34 -20.68 -7.26 12.56
N ILE A 35 -20.82 -8.55 12.23
CA ILE A 35 -20.54 -9.12 10.91
C ILE A 35 -21.85 -9.72 10.41
N GLU A 36 -22.41 -9.15 9.33
CA GLU A 36 -23.64 -9.60 8.71
C GLU A 36 -23.34 -10.41 7.46
N THR A 37 -23.31 -11.73 7.62
CA THR A 37 -22.95 -12.65 6.52
C THR A 37 -23.96 -12.64 5.38
N TYR A 38 -25.26 -12.45 5.68
CA TYR A 38 -26.31 -12.40 4.67
C TYR A 38 -26.24 -11.14 3.79
N ASN A 39 -26.00 -9.97 4.42
CA ASN A 39 -25.92 -8.69 3.70
C ASN A 39 -24.51 -8.37 3.21
N HIS A 40 -23.55 -9.23 3.52
CA HIS A 40 -22.13 -9.00 3.21
C HIS A 40 -21.63 -7.64 3.68
N THR A 41 -21.90 -7.32 4.94
CA THR A 41 -21.44 -6.08 5.56
C THR A 41 -20.79 -6.35 6.90
N VAL A 42 -19.89 -5.45 7.29
CA VAL A 42 -19.30 -5.46 8.63
C VAL A 42 -19.31 -4.06 9.22
N LYS A 43 -19.55 -3.98 10.50
CA LYS A 43 -19.52 -2.75 11.28
C LYS A 43 -18.44 -2.84 12.34
N VAL A 44 -17.53 -1.88 12.34
CA VAL A 44 -16.35 -1.88 13.22
C VAL A 44 -16.08 -0.50 13.79
N GLU A 45 -15.38 -0.45 14.91
CA GLU A 45 -14.78 0.77 15.42
C GLU A 45 -13.52 1.14 14.64
N ALA A 46 -13.18 2.43 14.60
CA ALA A 46 -12.13 2.96 13.73
C ALA A 46 -10.71 2.49 14.07
N GLY A 47 -10.47 2.10 15.32
CA GLY A 47 -9.18 1.61 15.81
C GLY A 47 -8.91 0.13 15.55
N VAL A 48 -9.89 -0.63 15.07
CA VAL A 48 -9.68 -2.03 14.66
C VAL A 48 -8.58 -2.13 13.63
N ARG A 49 -7.60 -3.01 13.83
CA ARG A 49 -6.53 -3.24 12.83
C ARG A 49 -7.05 -4.07 11.66
N LEU A 50 -6.59 -3.77 10.44
CA LEU A 50 -6.99 -4.53 9.25
C LEU A 50 -6.71 -6.02 9.40
N GLY A 51 -5.56 -6.40 9.97
CA GLY A 51 -5.25 -7.81 10.21
C GLY A 51 -6.22 -8.51 11.16
N THR A 52 -6.71 -7.83 12.19
CA THR A 52 -7.73 -8.35 13.12
C THR A 52 -9.06 -8.54 12.39
N LEU A 53 -9.48 -7.53 11.62
CA LEU A 53 -10.72 -7.59 10.84
C LEU A 53 -10.68 -8.70 9.80
N VAL A 54 -9.59 -8.83 9.05
CA VAL A 54 -9.41 -9.87 8.02
C VAL A 54 -9.54 -11.27 8.62
N ASN A 55 -8.97 -11.51 9.81
CA ASN A 55 -9.08 -12.81 10.48
C ASN A 55 -10.53 -13.10 10.92
N ALA A 56 -11.19 -12.13 11.52
CA ALA A 56 -12.58 -12.30 11.97
C ALA A 56 -13.54 -12.52 10.78
N LEU A 57 -13.33 -11.84 9.66
CA LEU A 57 -14.11 -12.07 8.43
C LEU A 57 -13.87 -13.46 7.86
N ALA A 58 -12.62 -13.94 7.87
CA ALA A 58 -12.27 -15.26 7.37
C ALA A 58 -12.96 -16.40 8.14
N GLU A 59 -13.10 -16.26 9.45
CA GLU A 59 -13.84 -17.20 10.32
C GLU A 59 -15.32 -17.31 9.92
N GLN A 60 -15.87 -16.28 9.27
CA GLN A 60 -17.24 -16.22 8.75
C GLN A 60 -17.35 -16.51 7.25
N GLY A 61 -16.26 -16.96 6.61
CA GLY A 61 -16.22 -17.19 5.15
C GLY A 61 -16.28 -15.91 4.31
N LEU A 62 -15.96 -14.76 4.90
CA LEU A 62 -15.97 -13.45 4.26
C LEU A 62 -14.55 -12.89 4.10
N GLU A 63 -14.41 -11.91 3.21
CA GLU A 63 -13.16 -11.16 3.02
C GLU A 63 -13.42 -9.70 2.67
N LEU A 64 -12.43 -8.84 2.92
CA LEU A 64 -12.44 -7.47 2.42
C LEU A 64 -12.36 -7.47 0.89
N ILE A 65 -13.08 -6.55 0.26
CA ILE A 65 -12.96 -6.32 -1.18
C ILE A 65 -11.64 -5.58 -1.43
N GLY A 66 -10.80 -6.16 -2.27
CA GLY A 66 -9.44 -5.70 -2.49
C GLY A 66 -8.41 -6.48 -1.69
N ASN A 67 -7.15 -6.33 -2.07
CA ASN A 67 -6.03 -7.05 -1.45
C ASN A 67 -5.03 -6.03 -0.88
N HIS A 68 -5.34 -5.55 0.31
CA HIS A 68 -4.57 -4.51 0.99
C HIS A 68 -3.40 -5.14 1.76
N ASP A 69 -2.19 -4.63 1.55
CA ASP A 69 -0.95 -5.20 2.10
C ASP A 69 -0.60 -4.63 3.51
N GLN A 70 -1.32 -3.61 3.98
CA GLN A 70 -0.98 -2.85 5.22
C GLN A 70 -1.78 -3.32 6.44
N MET A 71 -1.62 -4.56 6.86
CA MET A 71 -2.42 -5.20 7.92
C MET A 71 -2.31 -4.56 9.32
N GLU A 72 -1.24 -3.83 9.58
CA GLU A 72 -1.03 -3.11 10.85
C GLU A 72 -1.81 -1.80 10.94
N ARG A 73 -2.34 -1.32 9.84
CA ARG A 73 -3.11 -0.09 9.76
C ARG A 73 -4.47 -0.26 10.44
N THR A 74 -4.99 0.79 11.10
CA THR A 74 -6.38 0.77 11.59
C THR A 74 -7.36 0.98 10.44
N VAL A 75 -8.58 0.46 10.59
CA VAL A 75 -9.64 0.65 9.58
C VAL A 75 -9.91 2.13 9.35
N GLY A 76 -10.01 2.93 10.43
CA GLY A 76 -10.16 4.39 10.32
C GLY A 76 -9.04 5.05 9.53
N GLY A 77 -7.79 4.68 9.80
CA GLY A 77 -6.64 5.16 9.04
C GLY A 77 -6.65 4.72 7.58
N ALA A 78 -7.12 3.50 7.29
CA ALA A 78 -7.14 2.93 5.94
C ALA A 78 -8.25 3.50 5.05
N ILE A 79 -9.32 4.05 5.63
CA ILE A 79 -10.37 4.73 4.87
C ILE A 79 -10.16 6.24 4.79
N ALA A 80 -9.45 6.82 5.77
CA ALA A 80 -9.17 8.25 5.80
C ALA A 80 -7.99 8.68 4.92
N SER A 81 -7.10 7.75 4.54
CA SER A 81 -6.02 8.03 3.58
C SER A 81 -5.77 6.80 2.69
N PRO A 82 -5.20 6.96 1.48
CA PRO A 82 -5.07 5.87 0.53
C PRO A 82 -4.43 4.62 1.15
N CYS A 83 -5.13 3.49 1.06
CA CYS A 83 -4.65 2.18 1.47
C CYS A 83 -4.64 1.29 0.23
N ILE A 84 -3.46 1.03 -0.30
CA ILE A 84 -3.24 0.36 -1.58
C ILE A 84 -2.80 -1.09 -1.39
N GLY A 85 -2.96 -1.86 -2.47
CA GLY A 85 -2.53 -3.25 -2.56
C GLY A 85 -2.76 -3.79 -3.98
N ALA A 86 -2.47 -5.05 -4.21
CA ALA A 86 -2.69 -5.70 -5.50
C ALA A 86 -4.18 -6.05 -5.70
N CYS A 87 -5.03 -5.03 -5.77
CA CYS A 87 -6.47 -5.19 -5.93
C CYS A 87 -6.84 -5.70 -7.31
N ILE A 88 -7.80 -6.64 -7.38
CA ILE A 88 -8.35 -7.18 -8.62
C ILE A 88 -9.71 -6.50 -8.83
N GLY A 89 -9.96 -6.03 -10.04
CA GLY A 89 -11.21 -5.38 -10.41
C GLY A 89 -11.13 -3.85 -10.43
N GLU A 90 -12.08 -3.24 -11.12
CA GLU A 90 -12.15 -1.79 -11.25
C GLU A 90 -12.60 -1.11 -9.94
N GLN A 91 -13.42 -1.80 -9.15
CA GLN A 91 -14.05 -1.22 -7.94
C GLN A 91 -13.15 -1.23 -6.69
N ALA A 92 -11.96 -1.76 -6.76
CA ALA A 92 -11.10 -1.98 -5.60
C ALA A 92 -9.83 -1.10 -5.63
N ALA A 93 -9.98 0.19 -5.89
CA ALA A 93 -8.86 1.12 -5.85
C ALA A 93 -8.33 1.27 -4.41
N TYR A 94 -9.22 1.64 -3.48
CA TYR A 94 -8.90 1.86 -2.07
C TYR A 94 -9.93 1.19 -1.17
N LEU A 95 -9.56 0.91 0.09
CA LEU A 95 -10.52 0.38 1.07
C LEU A 95 -11.69 1.35 1.31
N SER A 96 -11.45 2.65 1.19
CA SER A 96 -12.47 3.69 1.35
C SER A 96 -13.65 3.54 0.40
N THR A 97 -13.47 2.96 -0.79
CA THR A 97 -14.55 2.70 -1.75
C THR A 97 -15.62 1.76 -1.19
N GLN A 98 -15.27 0.93 -0.21
CA GLN A 98 -16.16 -0.06 0.39
C GLN A 98 -16.95 0.48 1.59
N VAL A 99 -16.72 1.73 1.99
CA VAL A 99 -17.44 2.36 3.11
C VAL A 99 -18.88 2.63 2.72
N ILE A 100 -19.82 2.10 3.52
CA ILE A 100 -21.28 2.30 3.34
C ILE A 100 -21.88 3.23 4.39
N SER A 101 -21.24 3.34 5.55
CA SER A 101 -21.67 4.25 6.61
C SER A 101 -20.52 4.63 7.54
N LEU A 102 -20.64 5.81 8.14
CA LEU A 102 -19.71 6.34 9.12
C LEU A 102 -20.48 6.97 10.29
N LYS A 103 -19.93 6.84 11.50
CA LYS A 103 -20.28 7.74 12.61
C LYS A 103 -19.06 8.60 12.92
N VAL A 104 -19.29 9.88 13.03
CA VAL A 104 -18.25 10.91 13.12
C VAL A 104 -18.57 11.87 14.25
N VAL A 105 -17.55 12.31 14.96
CA VAL A 105 -17.60 13.48 15.84
C VAL A 105 -17.03 14.67 15.04
N THR A 106 -17.86 15.67 14.78
CA THR A 106 -17.45 16.87 14.02
C THR A 106 -16.55 17.78 14.85
N ALA A 107 -15.97 18.81 14.22
CA ALA A 107 -15.16 19.82 14.89
C ALA A 107 -15.95 20.61 15.96
N THR A 108 -17.29 20.64 15.87
CA THR A 108 -18.18 21.28 16.87
C THR A 108 -18.58 20.34 18.01
N GLY A 109 -18.07 19.07 18.02
CA GLY A 109 -18.42 18.07 19.03
C GLY A 109 -19.75 17.34 18.78
N GLN A 110 -20.41 17.59 17.66
CA GLN A 110 -21.68 16.95 17.32
C GLN A 110 -21.44 15.55 16.76
N LEU A 111 -22.31 14.61 17.16
CA LEU A 111 -22.35 13.27 16.58
C LEU A 111 -23.12 13.30 15.26
N MET A 112 -22.51 12.77 14.21
CA MET A 112 -23.09 12.70 12.88
C MET A 112 -23.05 11.25 12.38
N THR A 113 -24.13 10.81 11.78
CA THR A 113 -24.18 9.55 11.01
C THR A 113 -24.26 9.88 9.54
N VAL A 114 -23.33 9.35 8.75
CA VAL A 114 -23.25 9.53 7.30
C VAL A 114 -23.38 8.16 6.65
N SER A 115 -24.15 8.07 5.57
CA SER A 115 -24.36 6.79 4.86
C SER A 115 -24.48 7.04 3.36
N GLU A 116 -24.65 5.95 2.59
CA GLU A 116 -24.87 6.02 1.13
C GLU A 116 -26.09 6.88 0.73
N LYS A 117 -27.01 7.19 1.67
CA LYS A 117 -28.12 8.13 1.45
C LYS A 117 -27.63 9.58 1.30
N GLN A 118 -26.53 9.93 1.96
CA GLN A 118 -25.85 11.22 1.84
C GLN A 118 -24.55 11.07 1.05
N LYS A 119 -24.66 10.63 -0.21
CA LYS A 119 -23.52 10.25 -1.05
C LYS A 119 -22.42 11.33 -1.10
N HIS A 120 -22.79 12.59 -1.29
CA HIS A 120 -21.79 13.68 -1.37
C HIS A 120 -21.01 13.85 -0.06
N LEU A 121 -21.69 13.72 1.06
CA LEU A 121 -21.06 13.84 2.37
C LEU A 121 -20.15 12.61 2.64
N LEU A 122 -20.62 11.40 2.29
CA LEU A 122 -19.83 10.19 2.40
C LEU A 122 -18.56 10.27 1.54
N ASN A 123 -18.66 10.80 0.33
CA ASN A 123 -17.53 11.00 -0.57
C ASN A 123 -16.52 12.03 -0.04
N ALA A 124 -16.98 13.03 0.74
CA ALA A 124 -16.10 13.99 1.40
C ALA A 124 -15.31 13.33 2.56
N PHE A 125 -15.93 12.42 3.31
CA PHE A 125 -15.26 11.76 4.43
C PHE A 125 -14.27 10.66 3.99
N ARG A 126 -14.49 10.01 2.85
CA ARG A 126 -13.55 9.07 2.27
C ARG A 126 -12.27 9.79 1.88
N LEU A 127 -11.11 9.23 2.23
CA LEU A 127 -9.78 9.80 1.95
C LEU A 127 -9.58 11.24 2.46
N SER A 128 -10.35 11.67 3.49
CA SER A 128 -10.33 13.04 4.01
C SER A 128 -9.13 13.36 4.91
N TYR A 129 -8.21 12.42 5.10
CA TYR A 129 -7.05 12.56 6.02
C TYR A 129 -7.42 12.98 7.45
N GLY A 130 -8.68 12.75 7.86
CA GLY A 130 -9.18 13.13 9.17
C GLY A 130 -9.48 14.63 9.32
N LEU A 131 -9.53 15.39 8.23
CA LEU A 131 -9.74 16.85 8.25
C LEU A 131 -11.17 17.25 8.65
N LEU A 132 -12.16 16.37 8.46
CA LEU A 132 -13.58 16.68 8.65
C LEU A 132 -14.14 16.23 10.00
N GLY A 133 -13.37 15.54 10.83
CA GLY A 133 -13.80 15.08 12.15
C GLY A 133 -13.23 13.72 12.52
N VAL A 134 -13.56 13.25 13.72
CA VAL A 134 -13.11 11.98 14.28
C VAL A 134 -14.08 10.88 13.89
N ILE A 135 -13.67 10.01 12.96
CA ILE A 135 -14.45 8.81 12.62
C ILE A 135 -14.25 7.78 13.75
N TYR A 136 -15.35 7.28 14.32
CA TYR A 136 -15.28 6.31 15.41
C TYR A 136 -15.95 4.97 15.10
N GLU A 137 -16.92 4.91 14.16
CA GLU A 137 -17.56 3.68 13.70
C GLU A 137 -17.67 3.68 12.18
N ILE A 138 -17.45 2.53 11.56
CA ILE A 138 -17.36 2.36 10.11
C ILE A 138 -18.16 1.13 9.71
N GLY A 139 -19.06 1.29 8.75
CA GLY A 139 -19.70 0.19 8.03
C GLY A 139 -19.00 -0.04 6.70
N LEU A 140 -18.60 -1.27 6.44
CA LEU A 140 -17.94 -1.68 5.20
C LEU A 140 -18.72 -2.75 4.47
N ARG A 141 -18.71 -2.71 3.15
CA ARG A 141 -19.10 -3.82 2.30
C ARG A 141 -17.97 -4.85 2.26
N VAL A 142 -18.34 -6.10 2.40
CA VAL A 142 -17.45 -7.26 2.31
C VAL A 142 -17.99 -8.24 1.27
N ARG A 143 -17.31 -9.35 1.03
CA ARG A 143 -17.80 -10.38 0.10
C ARG A 143 -17.45 -11.78 0.60
N PRO A 144 -18.09 -12.83 0.06
CA PRO A 144 -17.62 -14.19 0.25
C PRO A 144 -16.18 -14.37 -0.21
N VAL A 145 -15.45 -15.26 0.48
CA VAL A 145 -14.06 -15.59 0.13
C VAL A 145 -13.99 -16.09 -1.32
N ALA A 146 -13.17 -15.44 -2.13
CA ALA A 146 -12.93 -15.81 -3.51
C ALA A 146 -11.54 -16.46 -3.69
N THR A 147 -11.45 -17.38 -4.65
CA THR A 147 -10.16 -17.94 -5.08
C THR A 147 -9.51 -17.00 -6.07
N PHE A 148 -8.20 -16.80 -5.94
CA PHE A 148 -7.43 -16.08 -6.93
C PHE A 148 -6.10 -16.79 -7.24
N SER A 149 -5.61 -16.60 -8.46
CA SER A 149 -4.26 -16.99 -8.85
C SER A 149 -3.34 -15.77 -8.90
N ALA A 150 -2.08 -15.97 -8.54
CA ALA A 150 -1.00 -15.03 -8.79
C ALA A 150 0.02 -15.68 -9.73
N SER A 151 0.27 -15.02 -10.85
CA SER A 151 1.28 -15.45 -11.83
C SER A 151 2.49 -14.54 -11.72
N HIS A 152 3.66 -15.13 -11.53
CA HIS A 152 4.90 -14.40 -11.37
C HIS A 152 5.73 -14.45 -12.65
N ARG A 153 6.33 -13.33 -13.04
CA ARG A 153 7.20 -13.22 -14.22
C ARG A 153 8.33 -12.23 -13.94
N SER A 154 9.49 -12.50 -14.53
CA SER A 154 10.64 -11.59 -14.53
C SER A 154 10.81 -10.99 -15.93
N LEU A 155 10.94 -9.67 -16.01
CA LEU A 155 11.13 -8.90 -17.25
C LEU A 155 12.30 -7.93 -17.07
N SER A 156 12.87 -7.43 -18.18
CA SER A 156 13.67 -6.19 -18.13
C SER A 156 12.75 -4.98 -17.93
N VAL A 157 13.30 -3.84 -17.54
CA VAL A 157 12.53 -2.60 -17.39
C VAL A 157 11.91 -2.20 -18.73
N ASP A 158 12.65 -2.30 -19.83
CA ASP A 158 12.14 -1.98 -21.18
C ASP A 158 10.97 -2.89 -21.56
N THR A 159 11.12 -4.21 -21.41
CA THR A 159 10.04 -5.16 -21.73
C THR A 159 8.81 -4.92 -20.84
N PHE A 160 9.02 -4.55 -19.58
CA PHE A 160 7.92 -4.19 -18.69
C PHE A 160 7.24 -2.88 -19.14
N ALA A 161 8.01 -1.87 -19.51
CA ALA A 161 7.49 -0.60 -19.98
C ALA A 161 6.56 -0.77 -21.19
N ASP A 162 6.91 -1.62 -22.14
CA ASP A 162 6.10 -1.90 -23.35
C ASP A 162 4.72 -2.51 -23.01
N VAL A 163 4.58 -3.15 -21.86
CA VAL A 163 3.33 -3.79 -21.46
C VAL A 163 2.63 -3.10 -20.27
N ALA A 164 3.30 -2.20 -19.56
CA ALA A 164 2.83 -1.59 -18.31
C ALA A 164 1.48 -0.89 -18.46
N SER A 165 1.36 0.04 -19.40
CA SER A 165 0.10 0.78 -19.65
C SER A 165 -1.05 -0.14 -20.09
N ARG A 166 -0.75 -1.21 -20.82
CA ARG A 166 -1.73 -2.22 -21.19
C ARG A 166 -2.17 -3.07 -20.01
N LEU A 167 -1.24 -3.43 -19.13
CA LEU A 167 -1.56 -4.16 -17.88
C LEU A 167 -2.38 -3.30 -16.92
N ALA A 168 -2.09 -2.01 -16.85
CA ALA A 168 -2.82 -1.07 -16.00
C ALA A 168 -4.30 -0.91 -16.38
N ARG A 169 -4.63 -1.08 -17.66
CA ARG A 169 -6.02 -1.02 -18.17
C ARG A 169 -6.79 -2.33 -18.03
N ARG A 170 -6.14 -3.42 -17.63
CA ARG A 170 -6.80 -4.72 -17.48
C ARG A 170 -7.36 -4.89 -16.09
N ASP A 171 -8.42 -5.68 -16.00
CA ASP A 171 -9.03 -6.09 -14.74
C ASP A 171 -8.18 -7.18 -14.05
N VAL A 172 -6.96 -6.82 -13.67
CA VAL A 172 -6.00 -7.69 -12.98
C VAL A 172 -5.43 -6.96 -11.78
N GLY A 173 -5.18 -7.69 -10.70
CA GLY A 173 -4.37 -7.19 -9.61
C GLY A 173 -2.92 -7.14 -10.06
N LEU A 174 -2.36 -5.95 -10.17
CA LEU A 174 -0.95 -5.76 -10.56
C LEU A 174 -0.15 -5.28 -9.35
N LYS A 175 0.83 -6.07 -8.98
CA LYS A 175 1.94 -5.68 -8.10
C LYS A 175 3.25 -6.00 -8.82
N PHE A 176 4.24 -5.17 -8.68
CA PHE A 176 5.54 -5.42 -9.27
C PHE A 176 6.67 -4.85 -8.42
N TYR A 177 7.86 -5.37 -8.61
CA TYR A 177 9.06 -4.98 -7.89
C TYR A 177 10.11 -4.57 -8.90
N VAL A 178 10.62 -3.35 -8.78
CA VAL A 178 11.65 -2.80 -9.68
C VAL A 178 13.00 -2.83 -8.99
N LEU A 179 13.96 -3.44 -9.66
CA LEU A 179 15.38 -3.43 -9.30
C LEU A 179 16.15 -2.68 -10.39
N PRO A 180 16.25 -1.35 -10.30
CA PRO A 180 16.74 -0.53 -11.42
C PRO A 180 18.20 -0.84 -11.77
N HIS A 181 19.04 -1.16 -10.79
CA HIS A 181 20.48 -1.36 -10.98
C HIS A 181 20.84 -2.72 -11.62
N ILE A 182 19.94 -3.69 -11.65
CA ILE A 182 20.14 -4.98 -12.32
C ILE A 182 19.17 -5.19 -13.49
N ASP A 183 18.47 -4.14 -13.89
CA ASP A 183 17.51 -4.14 -15.01
C ASP A 183 16.48 -5.27 -14.89
N ARG A 184 15.78 -5.36 -13.76
CA ARG A 184 14.78 -6.40 -13.51
C ARG A 184 13.52 -5.84 -12.90
N VAL A 185 12.39 -6.35 -13.40
CA VAL A 185 11.05 -6.14 -12.83
C VAL A 185 10.43 -7.51 -12.60
N TYR A 186 10.01 -7.76 -11.37
CA TYR A 186 9.28 -8.98 -11.01
C TYR A 186 7.80 -8.65 -10.89
N LEU A 187 6.97 -9.29 -11.72
CA LEU A 187 5.53 -9.09 -11.75
C LEU A 187 4.82 -10.10 -10.85
N ASP A 188 3.78 -9.65 -10.17
CA ASP A 188 2.77 -10.44 -9.46
C ASP A 188 1.41 -10.05 -10.06
N LEU A 189 0.91 -10.86 -10.99
CA LEU A 189 -0.35 -10.65 -11.67
C LEU A 189 -1.43 -11.53 -11.06
N ARG A 190 -2.46 -10.93 -10.49
CA ARG A 190 -3.53 -11.63 -9.78
C ARG A 190 -4.82 -11.58 -10.57
N ARG A 191 -5.55 -12.73 -10.57
CA ARG A 191 -6.88 -12.86 -11.19
C ARG A 191 -7.75 -13.75 -10.33
N TYR A 192 -9.06 -13.48 -10.34
CA TYR A 192 -10.01 -14.40 -9.73
C TYR A 192 -10.10 -15.69 -10.54
N GLU A 193 -10.31 -16.80 -9.85
CA GLU A 193 -10.44 -18.14 -10.40
C GLU A 193 -11.80 -18.71 -10.00
N SER A 194 -12.44 -19.39 -10.92
CA SER A 194 -13.70 -20.11 -10.66
C SER A 194 -13.48 -21.45 -9.98
N THR A 195 -12.29 -22.02 -10.09
CA THR A 195 -11.95 -23.32 -9.49
C THR A 195 -11.48 -23.14 -8.06
N PRO A 196 -12.00 -23.91 -7.09
CA PRO A 196 -11.51 -23.86 -5.72
C PRO A 196 -9.99 -24.10 -5.66
N GLY A 197 -9.27 -23.23 -4.98
CA GLY A 197 -7.84 -23.38 -4.75
C GLY A 197 -7.55 -24.14 -3.47
N ASN A 198 -6.31 -24.58 -3.32
CA ASN A 198 -5.84 -25.12 -2.05
C ASN A 198 -5.63 -23.99 -1.03
N ALA A 199 -5.68 -24.35 0.25
CA ALA A 199 -5.31 -23.46 1.33
C ALA A 199 -3.89 -22.89 1.13
N TYR A 200 -3.57 -21.81 1.85
CA TYR A 200 -2.28 -21.09 1.85
C TYR A 200 -1.06 -22.02 1.81
N GLY A 201 -0.54 -22.26 0.61
CA GLY A 201 0.52 -23.23 0.34
C GLY A 201 1.91 -22.71 0.73
N ALA A 202 2.89 -23.64 0.74
CA ALA A 202 4.28 -23.35 1.12
C ALA A 202 4.90 -22.21 0.28
N GLY A 203 4.58 -22.12 -1.02
CA GLY A 203 5.09 -21.08 -1.91
C GLY A 203 4.69 -19.66 -1.46
N TRP A 204 3.45 -19.46 -1.02
CA TRP A 204 3.01 -18.17 -0.46
C TRP A 204 3.73 -17.82 0.83
N LYS A 205 3.93 -18.82 1.72
CA LYS A 205 4.66 -18.60 2.99
C LYS A 205 6.10 -18.20 2.75
N ILE A 206 6.77 -18.81 1.78
CA ILE A 206 8.14 -18.48 1.41
C ILE A 206 8.21 -17.07 0.83
N LYS A 207 7.28 -16.72 -0.08
CA LYS A 207 7.21 -15.39 -0.67
C LYS A 207 7.02 -14.31 0.39
N ASP A 208 5.97 -14.42 1.21
CA ASP A 208 5.64 -13.44 2.24
C ASP A 208 6.75 -13.32 3.29
N TRP A 209 7.39 -14.43 3.66
CA TRP A 209 8.50 -14.43 4.60
C TRP A 209 9.74 -13.75 4.03
N GLY A 210 10.08 -14.05 2.76
CA GLY A 210 11.21 -13.43 2.06
C GLY A 210 11.05 -11.92 1.94
N GLU A 211 9.91 -11.47 1.42
CA GLU A 211 9.63 -10.05 1.17
C GLU A 211 9.49 -9.22 2.45
N SER A 212 8.78 -9.74 3.45
CA SER A 212 8.40 -8.96 4.64
C SER A 212 9.41 -9.03 5.78
N THR A 213 10.24 -10.07 5.83
CA THR A 213 11.07 -10.37 7.00
C THR A 213 12.53 -10.51 6.65
N VAL A 214 12.87 -11.35 5.67
CA VAL A 214 14.29 -11.67 5.41
C VAL A 214 15.02 -10.48 4.81
N LEU A 215 14.53 -9.94 3.69
CA LEU A 215 15.23 -8.88 2.99
C LEU A 215 15.47 -7.64 3.87
N PRO A 216 14.47 -7.05 4.54
CA PRO A 216 14.70 -5.85 5.35
C PRO A 216 15.66 -6.07 6.53
N HIS A 217 15.60 -7.23 7.19
CA HIS A 217 16.46 -7.51 8.34
C HIS A 217 17.90 -7.82 7.91
N VAL A 218 18.06 -8.62 6.85
CA VAL A 218 19.38 -8.95 6.30
C VAL A 218 20.06 -7.69 5.78
N PHE A 219 19.33 -6.84 5.04
CA PHE A 219 19.92 -5.62 4.48
C PHE A 219 20.30 -4.61 5.55
N LYS A 220 19.47 -4.45 6.58
CA LYS A 220 19.85 -3.61 7.73
C LYS A 220 21.14 -4.11 8.42
N SER A 221 21.31 -5.43 8.50
CA SER A 221 22.53 -6.03 9.05
C SER A 221 23.73 -5.85 8.11
N LEU A 222 23.54 -6.07 6.81
CA LEU A 222 24.59 -5.85 5.81
C LEU A 222 25.07 -4.38 5.77
N ASN A 223 24.14 -3.43 5.90
CA ASN A 223 24.48 -2.01 5.96
C ASN A 223 25.40 -1.65 7.16
N ARG A 224 25.37 -2.44 8.24
CA ARG A 224 26.22 -2.24 9.41
C ARG A 224 27.57 -2.94 9.31
N VAL A 225 27.64 -4.08 8.64
CA VAL A 225 28.79 -4.99 8.68
C VAL A 225 29.69 -4.86 7.45
N LEU A 226 29.12 -4.54 6.28
CA LEU A 226 29.89 -4.46 5.03
C LEU A 226 30.20 -3.00 4.65
N PRO A 227 31.45 -2.55 4.83
CA PRO A 227 31.82 -1.16 4.53
C PRO A 227 32.02 -0.90 3.03
N ILE A 228 32.18 -1.95 2.21
CA ILE A 228 32.46 -1.81 0.77
C ILE A 228 31.15 -1.77 -0.02
N PRO A 229 30.72 -0.61 -0.57
CA PRO A 229 29.42 -0.44 -1.21
C PRO A 229 29.17 -1.41 -2.38
N SER A 230 30.15 -1.61 -3.25
CA SER A 230 30.00 -2.47 -4.42
C SER A 230 29.73 -3.93 -4.07
N VAL A 231 30.40 -4.47 -3.06
CA VAL A 231 30.19 -5.87 -2.60
C VAL A 231 28.83 -5.99 -1.91
N LYS A 232 28.52 -5.02 -1.05
CA LYS A 232 27.25 -4.94 -0.34
C LYS A 232 26.07 -4.94 -1.31
N TYR A 233 26.09 -4.06 -2.28
CA TYR A 233 24.98 -3.92 -3.23
C TYR A 233 24.83 -5.14 -4.15
N ARG A 234 25.93 -5.75 -4.63
CA ARG A 234 25.86 -7.00 -5.39
C ARG A 234 25.22 -8.12 -4.58
N LEU A 235 25.55 -8.24 -3.30
CA LEU A 235 24.97 -9.25 -2.43
C LEU A 235 23.45 -9.00 -2.22
N MET A 236 23.07 -7.76 -1.98
CA MET A 236 21.67 -7.37 -1.85
C MET A 236 20.87 -7.68 -3.10
N ASP A 237 21.37 -7.31 -4.27
CA ASP A 237 20.73 -7.58 -5.56
C ASP A 237 20.59 -9.08 -5.80
N SER A 238 21.62 -9.87 -5.51
CA SER A 238 21.59 -11.33 -5.65
C SER A 238 20.58 -11.99 -4.71
N LEU A 239 20.50 -11.55 -3.45
CA LEU A 239 19.52 -12.04 -2.48
C LEU A 239 18.09 -11.68 -2.89
N THR A 240 17.87 -10.46 -3.37
CA THR A 240 16.57 -10.03 -3.86
C THR A 240 16.14 -10.83 -5.08
N ALA A 241 17.04 -10.98 -6.06
CA ALA A 241 16.79 -11.75 -7.26
C ALA A 241 16.51 -13.23 -6.93
N ALA A 242 17.27 -13.84 -6.01
CA ALA A 242 17.03 -15.21 -5.55
C ALA A 242 15.67 -15.36 -4.86
N THR A 243 15.30 -14.44 -3.98
CA THR A 243 14.01 -14.46 -3.26
C THR A 243 12.83 -14.39 -4.22
N HIS A 244 12.88 -13.51 -5.21
CA HIS A 244 11.82 -13.40 -6.22
C HIS A 244 11.88 -14.52 -7.26
N GLY A 245 13.08 -15.03 -7.59
CA GLY A 245 13.28 -16.14 -8.52
C GLY A 245 12.72 -17.47 -8.01
N LEU A 246 12.75 -17.70 -6.70
CA LEU A 246 12.16 -18.90 -6.07
C LEU A 246 10.64 -19.03 -6.28
N VAL A 247 9.96 -17.96 -6.62
CA VAL A 247 8.51 -17.92 -6.78
C VAL A 247 8.11 -17.59 -8.22
N ASN A 248 8.88 -18.01 -9.21
CA ASN A 248 8.54 -17.80 -10.62
C ASN A 248 7.50 -18.83 -11.12
N THR A 249 6.40 -18.97 -10.39
CA THR A 249 5.34 -19.96 -10.66
C THR A 249 3.96 -19.34 -10.50
N ARG A 250 2.94 -20.05 -10.98
CA ARG A 250 1.54 -19.73 -10.71
C ARG A 250 1.15 -20.31 -9.35
N LEU A 251 0.73 -19.44 -8.44
CA LEU A 251 0.20 -19.80 -7.14
C LEU A 251 -1.30 -19.57 -7.10
N VAL A 252 -2.07 -20.54 -6.64
CA VAL A 252 -3.53 -20.44 -6.47
C VAL A 252 -3.85 -20.39 -4.98
N ARG A 253 -4.80 -19.54 -4.57
CA ARG A 253 -5.15 -19.32 -3.18
C ARG A 253 -6.62 -19.00 -3.01
N ASN A 254 -7.22 -19.51 -1.93
CA ASN A 254 -8.54 -19.10 -1.46
C ASN A 254 -8.40 -17.90 -0.53
N GLY A 255 -9.09 -16.81 -0.87
CA GLY A 255 -9.17 -15.62 -0.04
C GLY A 255 -7.96 -14.68 -0.13
N ASN A 256 -8.22 -13.42 0.13
CA ASN A 256 -7.20 -12.37 0.24
C ASN A 256 -6.39 -12.46 1.54
N ASN A 257 -6.71 -13.41 2.40
CA ASN A 257 -6.21 -13.47 3.76
C ASN A 257 -4.77 -13.98 3.82
N VAL A 258 -3.85 -13.08 4.03
CA VAL A 258 -2.43 -13.37 4.26
C VAL A 258 -2.20 -14.14 5.57
N THR A 259 -3.21 -14.25 6.44
CA THR A 259 -2.92 -14.40 7.87
C THR A 259 -3.36 -15.69 8.52
N ALA A 260 -3.80 -16.70 7.79
CA ALA A 260 -4.27 -17.94 8.44
C ALA A 260 -3.25 -18.59 9.40
N THR A 261 -2.00 -18.15 9.47
CA THR A 261 -1.02 -18.80 10.35
C THR A 261 0.11 -17.92 10.88
N GLY A 262 -0.03 -16.63 10.96
CA GLY A 262 1.15 -15.89 11.36
C GLY A 262 1.03 -14.41 11.68
N ALA A 263 -0.10 -13.95 12.13
CA ALA A 263 -0.21 -12.67 12.82
C ALA A 263 0.40 -12.71 14.24
N ARG A 264 1.37 -13.60 14.49
CA ARG A 264 2.37 -13.33 15.52
C ARG A 264 3.05 -12.04 15.11
N LYS A 265 2.78 -10.97 15.88
CA LYS A 265 3.45 -9.67 15.91
C LYS A 265 4.72 -9.66 15.03
N ARG A 266 4.57 -9.63 13.71
CA ARG A 266 5.69 -9.37 12.81
C ARG A 266 6.02 -7.90 13.02
N ARG A 267 6.94 -7.65 13.92
CA ARG A 267 7.55 -6.33 14.06
C ARG A 267 8.22 -6.03 12.72
N LYS A 268 7.54 -5.26 11.86
CA LYS A 268 8.26 -4.58 10.78
C LYS A 268 9.47 -3.88 11.39
N PRO A 269 10.62 -3.88 10.71
CA PRO A 269 11.75 -3.07 11.17
C PRO A 269 11.22 -1.66 11.46
N ARG A 270 11.43 -1.16 12.64
CA ARG A 270 10.90 0.14 13.11
C ARG A 270 11.28 1.34 12.23
N ASN A 271 12.24 1.17 11.32
CA ASN A 271 12.86 2.24 10.52
C ASN A 271 12.89 1.87 9.03
N LEU A 272 11.79 1.37 8.47
CA LEU A 272 11.67 1.27 7.03
C LEU A 272 11.28 2.64 6.47
N LEU A 273 12.19 3.22 5.72
CA LEU A 273 11.98 4.50 5.02
C LEU A 273 11.15 4.26 3.77
N LYS A 274 10.19 5.14 3.49
CA LYS A 274 9.30 5.03 2.34
C LYS A 274 8.95 6.38 1.77
N SER A 275 8.78 6.41 0.45
CA SER A 275 8.14 7.48 -0.29
C SER A 275 7.30 6.87 -1.41
N THR A 276 6.03 7.28 -1.53
CA THR A 276 5.10 6.71 -2.51
C THR A 276 4.53 7.82 -3.39
N TRP A 277 4.68 7.66 -4.69
CA TRP A 277 4.17 8.57 -5.71
C TRP A 277 3.25 7.83 -6.66
N CYS A 278 2.20 8.48 -7.11
CA CYS A 278 1.22 7.95 -8.04
C CYS A 278 1.37 8.64 -9.40
N PHE A 279 1.47 7.88 -10.48
CA PHE A 279 1.64 8.37 -11.83
C PHE A 279 0.46 7.95 -12.71
N PRO A 280 0.05 8.76 -13.70
CA PRO A 280 -0.93 8.35 -14.70
C PRO A 280 -0.56 7.01 -15.33
N ALA A 281 -1.55 6.09 -15.38
CA ALA A 281 -1.29 4.77 -15.93
C ALA A 281 -1.01 4.80 -17.45
N SER A 282 -1.50 5.84 -18.14
CA SER A 282 -1.25 6.10 -19.57
C SER A 282 0.24 6.30 -19.87
N ASP A 283 0.94 7.03 -19.02
CA ASP A 283 2.31 7.49 -19.24
C ASP A 283 3.36 6.65 -18.52
N PHE A 284 2.91 5.66 -17.75
CA PHE A 284 3.79 4.89 -16.86
C PHE A 284 4.89 4.12 -17.63
N SER A 285 4.70 3.81 -18.90
CA SER A 285 5.74 3.20 -19.76
C SER A 285 6.99 4.07 -19.87
N VAL A 286 6.82 5.38 -19.94
CA VAL A 286 7.93 6.34 -20.00
C VAL A 286 8.49 6.59 -18.61
N VAL A 287 7.59 6.75 -17.62
CA VAL A 287 7.96 7.01 -16.22
C VAL A 287 8.87 5.92 -15.66
N ILE A 288 8.59 4.64 -15.92
CA ILE A 288 9.39 3.55 -15.35
C ILE A 288 10.80 3.48 -15.92
N LYS A 289 10.98 3.84 -17.21
CA LYS A 289 12.31 3.96 -17.83
C LYS A 289 13.08 5.13 -17.22
N ALA A 290 12.46 6.30 -17.15
CA ALA A 290 13.04 7.47 -16.50
C ALA A 290 13.36 7.24 -15.03
N TYR A 291 12.53 6.49 -14.29
CA TYR A 291 12.81 6.12 -12.91
C TYR A 291 14.07 5.25 -12.78
N ARG A 292 14.28 4.32 -13.72
CA ARG A 292 15.51 3.53 -13.75
C ARG A 292 16.74 4.43 -13.96
N GLU A 293 16.69 5.33 -14.91
CA GLU A 293 17.75 6.30 -15.19
C GLU A 293 18.02 7.17 -13.97
N PHE A 294 16.99 7.76 -13.38
CA PHE A 294 17.07 8.52 -12.14
C PHE A 294 17.80 7.74 -11.03
N CYS A 295 17.49 6.47 -10.82
CA CYS A 295 18.16 5.66 -9.79
C CYS A 295 19.65 5.41 -10.11
N ILE A 296 20.01 5.24 -11.38
CA ILE A 296 21.40 5.03 -11.83
C ILE A 296 22.18 6.32 -11.64
N ASP A 297 21.65 7.45 -12.13
CA ASP A 297 22.28 8.77 -12.04
C ASP A 297 22.49 9.19 -10.58
N THR A 298 21.51 8.95 -9.72
CA THR A 298 21.64 9.22 -8.28
C THR A 298 22.78 8.43 -7.65
N LEU A 299 22.92 7.15 -8.00
CA LEU A 299 24.06 6.35 -7.51
C LEU A 299 25.40 6.88 -8.01
N GLU A 300 25.49 7.30 -9.28
CA GLU A 300 26.72 7.83 -9.87
C GLU A 300 27.12 9.19 -9.26
N GLN A 301 26.14 10.06 -9.04
CA GLN A 301 26.37 11.43 -8.55
C GLN A 301 26.61 11.51 -7.04
N SER A 302 25.77 10.81 -6.25
CA SER A 302 25.78 10.92 -4.78
C SER A 302 26.37 9.70 -4.08
N GLY A 303 26.56 8.58 -4.79
CA GLY A 303 26.92 7.29 -4.19
C GLY A 303 25.77 6.64 -3.40
N TYR A 304 24.58 7.26 -3.37
CA TYR A 304 23.39 6.71 -2.71
C TYR A 304 22.54 5.88 -3.64
N ARG A 305 22.03 4.76 -3.13
CA ARG A 305 20.91 4.02 -3.75
C ARG A 305 20.03 3.42 -2.66
N THR A 306 18.78 3.21 -3.01
CA THR A 306 17.90 2.40 -2.17
C THR A 306 18.37 0.94 -2.16
N ASP A 307 18.30 0.31 -0.99
CA ASP A 307 18.73 -1.07 -0.79
C ASP A 307 17.61 -2.10 -0.93
N LEU A 308 16.37 -1.63 -1.04
CA LEU A 308 15.18 -2.45 -1.28
C LEU A 308 14.60 -2.17 -2.67
N PRO A 309 13.89 -3.14 -3.28
CA PRO A 309 13.17 -2.90 -4.50
C PRO A 309 12.12 -1.80 -4.33
N ALA A 310 11.91 -0.99 -5.36
CA ALA A 310 10.69 -0.19 -5.43
C ALA A 310 9.49 -1.10 -5.74
N VAL A 311 8.37 -0.86 -5.06
CA VAL A 311 7.16 -1.68 -5.22
C VAL A 311 6.10 -0.87 -5.93
N GLY A 312 5.57 -1.40 -7.03
CA GLY A 312 4.50 -0.75 -7.75
C GLY A 312 3.16 -1.46 -7.63
N TYR A 313 2.08 -0.67 -7.68
CA TYR A 313 0.70 -1.16 -7.63
C TYR A 313 -0.16 -0.43 -8.65
N ARG A 314 -1.02 -1.20 -9.34
CA ARG A 314 -2.11 -0.60 -10.11
C ARG A 314 -3.20 -0.10 -9.15
N ILE A 315 -3.69 1.09 -9.40
CA ILE A 315 -4.82 1.71 -8.71
C ILE A 315 -5.89 1.99 -9.76
N GLY A 316 -7.09 1.45 -9.57
CA GLY A 316 -8.24 1.76 -10.42
C GLY A 316 -8.69 3.21 -10.22
N GLN A 317 -9.46 3.75 -11.18
CA GLN A 317 -10.11 5.03 -11.03
C GLN A 317 -11.08 5.00 -9.83
N ASP A 318 -11.06 6.04 -8.99
CA ASP A 318 -11.96 6.18 -7.85
C ASP A 318 -12.60 7.57 -7.79
N VAL A 319 -13.83 7.66 -8.27
CA VAL A 319 -14.67 8.86 -8.20
C VAL A 319 -15.51 8.91 -6.91
N SER A 320 -15.29 8.00 -5.98
CA SER A 320 -16.08 7.89 -4.75
C SER A 320 -15.55 8.72 -3.59
N ALA A 321 -14.41 9.37 -3.75
CA ALA A 321 -13.82 10.27 -2.76
C ALA A 321 -13.36 11.57 -3.43
N ILE A 322 -13.64 12.72 -2.81
CA ILE A 322 -13.30 14.04 -3.36
C ILE A 322 -11.77 14.23 -3.45
N LEU A 323 -11.04 13.71 -2.47
CA LEU A 323 -9.57 13.79 -2.41
C LEU A 323 -8.90 12.50 -2.92
N SER A 324 -9.57 11.75 -3.80
CA SER A 324 -8.97 10.57 -4.42
C SER A 324 -7.82 10.96 -5.35
N PRO A 325 -6.62 10.43 -5.17
CA PRO A 325 -5.53 10.65 -6.12
C PRO A 325 -5.86 10.13 -7.54
N SER A 326 -6.71 9.10 -7.63
CA SER A 326 -7.13 8.49 -8.90
C SER A 326 -8.53 8.91 -9.34
N PHE A 327 -8.94 10.16 -9.03
CA PHE A 327 -10.27 10.66 -9.37
C PHE A 327 -10.48 10.72 -10.90
N ASP A 328 -9.53 11.26 -11.61
CA ASP A 328 -9.64 11.51 -13.06
C ASP A 328 -9.32 10.27 -13.89
N GLU A 329 -8.32 9.48 -13.48
CA GLU A 329 -7.85 8.31 -14.24
C GLU A 329 -7.22 7.23 -13.34
N PRO A 330 -7.07 5.98 -13.84
CA PRO A 330 -6.29 4.96 -13.17
C PRO A 330 -4.83 5.38 -13.02
N LEU A 331 -4.23 5.03 -11.88
CA LEU A 331 -2.85 5.36 -11.56
C LEU A 331 -2.00 4.10 -11.35
N ILE A 332 -0.70 4.28 -11.41
CA ILE A 332 0.27 3.33 -10.85
C ILE A 332 1.01 4.02 -9.71
N ALA A 333 0.85 3.48 -8.52
CA ALA A 333 1.65 3.89 -7.37
C ALA A 333 3.02 3.22 -7.44
N LEU A 334 4.09 4.00 -7.24
CA LEU A 334 5.45 3.52 -7.11
C LEU A 334 5.97 3.89 -5.73
N GLN A 335 6.18 2.88 -4.89
CA GLN A 335 6.68 3.02 -3.53
C GLN A 335 8.16 2.69 -3.49
N THR A 336 8.97 3.68 -3.28
CA THR A 336 10.41 3.53 -3.07
C THR A 336 10.67 3.29 -1.59
N THR A 337 11.52 2.32 -1.27
CA THR A 337 11.81 1.90 0.10
C THR A 337 13.31 1.76 0.36
N SER A 338 13.74 2.06 1.58
CA SER A 338 15.13 1.86 1.99
C SER A 338 15.25 1.56 3.48
N THR A 339 16.33 0.88 3.87
CA THR A 339 16.77 0.76 5.26
C THR A 339 17.97 1.67 5.56
N GLN A 340 18.50 2.37 4.55
CA GLN A 340 19.63 3.31 4.67
C GLN A 340 19.13 4.71 5.00
N GLU A 341 19.42 5.19 6.20
CA GLU A 341 19.05 6.54 6.65
C GLU A 341 19.95 7.63 6.04
N LYS A 342 21.26 7.35 5.94
CA LYS A 342 22.22 8.31 5.41
C LYS A 342 22.02 8.48 3.89
N GLY A 343 21.74 9.70 3.46
CA GLY A 343 21.46 10.06 2.06
C GLY A 343 19.99 9.91 1.66
N TRP A 344 19.12 9.42 2.56
CA TRP A 344 17.69 9.26 2.26
C TRP A 344 16.97 10.59 2.07
N GLU A 345 17.25 11.58 2.92
CA GLU A 345 16.55 12.87 2.84
C GLU A 345 16.88 13.61 1.53
N ASP A 346 18.13 13.61 1.10
CA ASP A 346 18.53 14.19 -0.20
C ASP A 346 17.87 13.41 -1.34
N PHE A 347 17.90 12.07 -1.27
CA PHE A 347 17.27 11.21 -2.28
C PHE A 347 15.78 11.47 -2.44
N ILE A 348 15.01 11.68 -1.37
CA ILE A 348 13.55 11.92 -1.49
C ILE A 348 13.23 13.31 -1.98
N ILE A 349 14.13 14.30 -1.81
CA ILE A 349 14.00 15.62 -2.43
C ILE A 349 14.15 15.48 -3.95
N ASP A 350 15.20 14.79 -4.41
CA ASP A 350 15.41 14.54 -5.83
C ASP A 350 14.30 13.67 -6.44
N LEU A 351 13.80 12.67 -5.68
CA LEU A 351 12.66 11.86 -6.08
C LEU A 351 11.36 12.69 -6.21
N ALA A 352 11.16 13.67 -5.34
CA ALA A 352 10.00 14.54 -5.42
C ALA A 352 10.07 15.41 -6.70
N GLN A 353 11.24 15.97 -7.00
CA GLN A 353 11.47 16.72 -8.24
C GLN A 353 11.31 15.84 -9.49
N PHE A 354 11.84 14.61 -9.45
CA PHE A 354 11.61 13.62 -10.51
C PHE A 354 10.12 13.38 -10.70
N ALA A 355 9.39 13.11 -9.62
CA ALA A 355 7.96 12.79 -9.71
C ALA A 355 7.14 13.97 -10.27
N GLU A 356 7.45 15.20 -9.85
CA GLU A 356 6.83 16.41 -10.36
C GLU A 356 7.01 16.54 -11.90
N ASN A 357 8.22 16.33 -12.38
CA ASN A 357 8.54 16.41 -13.82
C ASN A 357 7.76 15.37 -14.66
N TRP A 358 7.29 14.30 -14.04
CA TRP A 358 6.55 13.20 -14.68
C TRP A 358 5.06 13.16 -14.29
N GLY A 359 4.50 14.25 -13.77
CA GLY A 359 3.08 14.35 -13.41
C GLY A 359 2.69 13.47 -12.23
N GLY A 360 3.64 13.15 -11.37
CA GLY A 360 3.42 12.34 -10.19
C GLY A 360 2.68 13.08 -9.09
N THR A 361 1.71 12.42 -8.47
CA THR A 361 0.96 12.91 -7.30
C THR A 361 1.46 12.20 -6.03
N PRO A 362 1.81 12.93 -4.96
CA PRO A 362 2.30 12.31 -3.73
C PRO A 362 1.19 11.62 -2.93
N MET A 363 1.51 10.50 -2.30
CA MET A 363 0.68 9.98 -1.21
C MET A 363 1.07 10.66 0.10
N PHE A 364 0.32 11.67 0.53
CA PHE A 364 0.64 12.53 1.68
C PHE A 364 0.93 11.79 3.00
N SER A 365 0.41 10.60 3.17
CA SER A 365 0.71 9.76 4.34
C SER A 365 2.04 9.00 4.25
N GLU A 366 2.69 8.98 3.08
CA GLU A 366 3.88 8.17 2.82
C GLU A 366 5.02 8.94 2.14
N SER A 367 4.76 10.12 1.56
CA SER A 367 5.75 10.94 0.88
C SER A 367 6.15 12.13 1.74
N ARG A 368 7.44 12.22 2.08
CA ARG A 368 8.07 13.38 2.73
C ARG A 368 8.68 14.32 1.69
N ALA A 369 9.27 15.40 2.12
CA ALA A 369 9.92 16.42 1.28
C ALA A 369 8.96 17.07 0.28
N LEU A 370 7.69 17.22 0.67
CA LEU A 370 6.68 17.90 -0.15
C LEU A 370 6.88 19.42 -0.06
N ARG A 371 6.79 20.09 -1.19
CA ARG A 371 6.71 21.55 -1.24
C ARG A 371 5.30 22.01 -0.86
N ALA A 372 5.17 23.27 -0.44
CA ALA A 372 3.87 23.85 -0.07
C ALA A 372 2.83 23.81 -1.20
N GLU A 373 3.30 23.73 -2.45
CA GLU A 373 2.46 23.69 -3.65
C GLU A 373 1.72 22.36 -3.83
N TYR A 374 2.09 21.30 -3.10
CA TYR A 374 1.41 19.99 -3.15
C TYR A 374 0.25 19.84 -2.16
N GLY A 375 -0.05 20.86 -1.32
CA GLY A 375 -1.05 20.81 -0.26
C GLY A 375 -2.34 21.57 -0.54
#